data_1a218a530143e7180900d823631f884c
#
_entry.id   1a218a530143e7180900d823631f884c
#
_cell.length_a   1.000
_cell.length_b   1.000
_cell.length_c   1.000
_cell.angle_alpha   90.00
_cell.angle_beta   90.00
_cell.angle_gamma   90.00
#
_symmetry.space_group_name_H-M   'P 1'
#
loop_
_entity.id
_entity.type
_entity.pdbx_description
1 polymer ?
#
loop_
_entity_poly.entity_id
_entity_poly.type
_entity_poly.pdbx_seq_one_letter_code
_entity_poly.pdbx_strand_id
1 'polypeptide(L)'
;MPRNNENVIWFVGAGPGDPELITVKGRNLLDKADVLIYAGSLVNPVLVASSSAAEKVDSWGMHLDDMVTLMADRMRQGKAVVRLHSGDPALYGSIVEQIAELKKHGITVKIVPGVSSVFAAAAALTTEYTPRGVSETLIITRPAGKTLEKDYIAELSQYPATMAFFLGSEHFSDITAKLACPKDTPAAVIFHASWPDQKIILGTVADIAGKAKDAGITRSSLLIVGKAVSGIASGYQRSHLYS
;
A
#
# COMPACT_ATOMS: atom_id res chain seq x y z
N MET A 1 -14.71 29.27 -8.89
CA MET A 1 -15.82 28.29 -8.92
C MET A 1 -16.47 28.31 -7.55
N PRO A 2 -17.80 28.24 -7.42
CA PRO A 2 -18.42 28.23 -6.11
C PRO A 2 -17.88 27.03 -5.34
N ARG A 3 -17.50 27.23 -4.05
CA ARG A 3 -17.18 26.14 -3.14
C ARG A 3 -18.44 25.28 -3.05
N ASN A 4 -18.37 24.05 -3.57
CA ASN A 4 -19.50 23.12 -3.49
C ASN A 4 -19.85 22.95 -2.01
N ASN A 5 -21.07 23.29 -1.65
CA ASN A 5 -21.67 23.05 -0.33
C ASN A 5 -21.90 21.53 -0.05
N GLU A 6 -21.15 20.66 -0.72
CA GLU A 6 -21.18 19.23 -0.44
C GLU A 6 -20.35 18.96 0.82
N ASN A 7 -21.01 18.39 1.84
CA ASN A 7 -20.38 17.95 3.09
C ASN A 7 -19.54 16.68 2.82
N VAL A 8 -18.45 16.83 2.04
CA VAL A 8 -17.64 15.74 1.50
C VAL A 8 -16.18 15.87 1.94
N ILE A 9 -15.65 14.79 2.53
CA ILE A 9 -14.21 14.61 2.75
C ILE A 9 -13.66 13.65 1.68
N TRP A 10 -12.51 14.00 1.12
CA TRP A 10 -11.83 13.14 0.15
C TRP A 10 -10.75 12.30 0.82
N PHE A 11 -10.86 10.98 0.70
CA PHE A 11 -9.80 10.03 1.04
C PHE A 11 -8.99 9.75 -0.21
N VAL A 12 -7.74 10.14 -0.21
CA VAL A 12 -6.87 10.15 -1.40
C VAL A 12 -5.70 9.21 -1.20
N GLY A 13 -5.46 8.34 -2.17
CA GLY A 13 -4.25 7.52 -2.22
C GLY A 13 -3.04 8.37 -2.59
N ALA A 14 -2.02 8.36 -1.75
CA ALA A 14 -0.77 9.11 -1.94
C ALA A 14 0.17 8.48 -2.96
N GLY A 15 -0.11 7.25 -3.37
CA GLY A 15 0.87 6.45 -4.11
C GLY A 15 1.88 5.75 -3.19
N PRO A 16 2.82 4.99 -3.77
CA PRO A 16 3.70 4.09 -3.03
C PRO A 16 4.91 4.78 -2.40
N GLY A 17 5.26 5.99 -2.85
CA GLY A 17 6.43 6.71 -2.36
C GLY A 17 6.88 7.85 -3.26
N ASP A 18 7.08 7.59 -4.55
CA ASP A 18 7.35 8.65 -5.53
C ASP A 18 6.17 9.62 -5.61
N PRO A 19 6.39 10.93 -5.35
CA PRO A 19 5.33 11.94 -5.42
C PRO A 19 4.64 12.06 -6.79
N GLU A 20 5.31 11.66 -7.86
CA GLU A 20 4.75 11.69 -9.22
C GLU A 20 3.76 10.54 -9.48
N LEU A 21 3.76 9.51 -8.62
CA LEU A 21 2.81 8.40 -8.70
C LEU A 21 1.46 8.67 -8.01
N ILE A 22 1.22 9.88 -7.55
CA ILE A 22 -0.12 10.31 -7.18
C ILE A 22 -0.98 10.46 -8.43
N THR A 23 -2.26 10.14 -8.33
CA THR A 23 -3.17 10.37 -9.46
C THR A 23 -3.37 11.86 -9.71
N VAL A 24 -3.62 12.26 -10.97
CA VAL A 24 -3.94 13.65 -11.33
C VAL A 24 -5.11 14.19 -10.50
N LYS A 25 -6.14 13.37 -10.25
CA LYS A 25 -7.27 13.75 -9.40
C LYS A 25 -6.84 13.97 -7.96
N GLY A 26 -6.00 13.10 -7.42
CA GLY A 26 -5.44 13.23 -6.07
C GLY A 26 -4.63 14.53 -5.94
N ARG A 27 -3.73 14.81 -6.88
CA ARG A 27 -2.92 16.03 -6.92
C ARG A 27 -3.80 17.29 -6.91
N ASN A 28 -4.82 17.33 -7.78
CA ASN A 28 -5.74 18.46 -7.86
C ASN A 28 -6.54 18.70 -6.57
N LEU A 29 -6.81 17.65 -5.80
CA LEU A 29 -7.47 17.76 -4.49
C LEU A 29 -6.51 18.26 -3.41
N LEU A 30 -5.27 17.80 -3.40
CA LEU A 30 -4.23 18.32 -2.49
C LEU A 30 -3.98 19.81 -2.71
N ASP A 31 -3.99 20.28 -3.97
CA ASP A 31 -3.78 21.68 -4.33
C ASP A 31 -4.94 22.59 -3.92
N LYS A 32 -6.12 22.02 -3.64
CA LYS A 32 -7.33 22.73 -3.25
C LYS A 32 -7.72 22.54 -1.78
N ALA A 33 -6.98 21.70 -1.06
CA ALA A 33 -7.24 21.43 0.34
C ALA A 33 -6.91 22.64 1.22
N ASP A 34 -7.77 22.95 2.16
CA ASP A 34 -7.47 23.85 3.28
C ASP A 34 -6.78 23.08 4.42
N VAL A 35 -7.15 21.79 4.59
CA VAL A 35 -6.65 20.89 5.63
C VAL A 35 -6.23 19.56 5.01
N LEU A 36 -4.99 19.18 5.26
CA LEU A 36 -4.44 17.87 4.87
C LEU A 36 -4.13 17.05 6.11
N ILE A 37 -4.75 15.87 6.22
CA ILE A 37 -4.49 14.93 7.30
C ILE A 37 -3.81 13.70 6.69
N TYR A 38 -2.68 13.26 7.23
CA TYR A 38 -1.87 12.18 6.67
C TYR A 38 -1.23 11.31 7.76
N ALA A 39 -0.79 10.11 7.43
CA ALA A 39 -0.04 9.23 8.34
C ALA A 39 1.46 9.38 8.03
N GLY A 40 2.20 10.12 8.85
CA GLY A 40 3.53 10.64 8.57
C GLY A 40 4.61 9.61 8.28
N SER A 41 4.52 8.40 8.82
CA SER A 41 5.57 7.38 8.60
C SER A 41 5.51 6.69 7.23
N LEU A 42 4.41 6.85 6.49
CA LEU A 42 4.12 6.09 5.27
C LEU A 42 3.85 6.97 4.05
N VAL A 43 3.72 8.28 4.23
CA VAL A 43 3.49 9.23 3.14
C VAL A 43 4.76 10.04 2.92
N ASN A 44 5.18 10.16 1.65
CA ASN A 44 6.38 10.92 1.32
C ASN A 44 6.23 12.39 1.76
N PRO A 45 7.16 12.92 2.60
CA PRO A 45 7.09 14.30 3.08
C PRO A 45 7.17 15.35 1.95
N VAL A 46 7.78 15.03 0.83
CA VAL A 46 7.79 15.91 -0.36
C VAL A 46 6.37 16.11 -0.88
N LEU A 47 5.56 15.04 -0.93
CA LEU A 47 4.15 15.15 -1.34
C LEU A 47 3.34 16.00 -0.36
N VAL A 48 3.54 15.81 0.95
CA VAL A 48 2.89 16.61 2.00
C VAL A 48 3.31 18.08 1.88
N ALA A 49 4.61 18.34 1.71
CA ALA A 49 5.13 19.70 1.58
C ALA A 49 4.57 20.42 0.35
N SER A 50 4.40 19.70 -0.76
CA SER A 50 3.90 20.24 -2.02
C SER A 50 2.40 20.57 -2.05
N SER A 51 1.63 20.16 -1.02
CA SER A 51 0.22 20.56 -0.88
C SER A 51 0.10 22.02 -0.47
N SER A 52 -0.89 22.73 -1.03
CA SER A 52 -1.22 24.12 -0.66
C SER A 52 -2.01 24.25 0.64
N ALA A 53 -2.36 23.14 1.30
CA ALA A 53 -3.10 23.16 2.57
C ALA A 53 -2.39 24.01 3.63
N ALA A 54 -3.11 24.98 4.20
CA ALA A 54 -2.59 25.83 5.28
C ALA A 54 -2.43 25.04 6.59
N GLU A 55 -3.25 24.02 6.81
CA GLU A 55 -3.18 23.13 7.96
C GLU A 55 -2.79 21.73 7.50
N LYS A 56 -1.67 21.20 8.03
CA LYS A 56 -1.16 19.86 7.73
C LYS A 56 -1.01 19.11 9.04
N VAL A 57 -1.77 18.02 9.21
CA VAL A 57 -1.84 17.28 10.47
C VAL A 57 -1.34 15.87 10.26
N ASP A 58 -0.29 15.50 10.99
CA ASP A 58 0.14 14.12 11.09
C ASP A 58 -0.77 13.36 12.06
N SER A 59 -1.45 12.35 11.56
CA SER A 59 -2.34 11.50 12.34
C SER A 59 -1.64 10.32 13.03
N TRP A 60 -0.31 10.25 12.98
CA TRP A 60 0.43 9.19 13.65
C TRP A 60 0.15 9.21 15.16
N GLY A 61 -0.33 8.09 15.71
CA GLY A 61 -0.68 7.96 17.12
C GLY A 61 -2.02 8.57 17.54
N MET A 62 -2.78 9.18 16.63
CA MET A 62 -4.13 9.64 16.92
C MET A 62 -5.11 8.49 17.07
N HIS A 63 -6.02 8.57 18.03
CA HIS A 63 -7.17 7.67 18.12
C HIS A 63 -8.22 8.00 17.04
N LEU A 64 -9.06 7.01 16.70
CA LEU A 64 -10.11 7.16 15.70
C LEU A 64 -11.03 8.34 15.99
N ASP A 65 -11.49 8.46 17.23
CA ASP A 65 -12.43 9.50 17.66
C ASP A 65 -11.83 10.90 17.52
N ASP A 66 -10.56 11.08 17.88
CA ASP A 66 -9.84 12.36 17.76
C ASP A 66 -9.70 12.77 16.28
N MET A 67 -9.36 11.81 15.43
CA MET A 67 -9.20 12.04 14.00
C MET A 67 -10.54 12.37 13.33
N VAL A 68 -11.62 11.65 13.69
CA VAL A 68 -12.97 11.91 13.19
C VAL A 68 -13.46 13.27 13.65
N THR A 69 -13.27 13.59 14.94
CA THR A 69 -13.62 14.89 15.51
C THR A 69 -12.90 16.03 14.78
N LEU A 70 -11.59 15.90 14.57
CA LEU A 70 -10.80 16.89 13.83
C LEU A 70 -11.38 17.12 12.42
N MET A 71 -11.62 16.04 11.67
CA MET A 71 -12.17 16.12 10.32
C MET A 71 -13.55 16.80 10.31
N ALA A 72 -14.43 16.42 11.25
CA ALA A 72 -15.77 16.96 11.35
C ALA A 72 -15.77 18.45 11.74
N ASP A 73 -14.89 18.85 12.64
CA ASP A 73 -14.75 20.25 13.06
C ASP A 73 -14.26 21.16 11.93
N ARG A 74 -13.30 20.69 11.14
CA ARG A 74 -12.79 21.45 10.00
C ARG A 74 -13.85 21.58 8.90
N MET A 75 -14.62 20.51 8.68
CA MET A 75 -15.77 20.55 7.77
C MET A 75 -16.84 21.56 8.21
N ARG A 76 -17.19 21.60 9.51
CA ARG A 76 -18.14 22.60 10.06
C ARG A 76 -17.67 24.03 9.89
N GLN A 77 -16.35 24.25 9.87
CA GLN A 77 -15.73 25.55 9.59
C GLN A 77 -15.70 25.88 8.08
N GLY A 78 -16.30 25.06 7.22
CA GLY A 78 -16.32 25.26 5.77
C GLY A 78 -14.99 25.00 5.07
N LYS A 79 -14.07 24.27 5.71
CA LYS A 79 -12.76 23.92 5.16
C LYS A 79 -12.85 22.72 4.21
N ALA A 80 -12.07 22.76 3.13
CA ALA A 80 -11.85 21.61 2.26
C ALA A 80 -10.85 20.64 2.90
N VAL A 81 -11.35 19.48 3.35
CA VAL A 81 -10.54 18.48 4.06
C VAL A 81 -10.17 17.32 3.13
N VAL A 82 -8.88 16.99 3.10
CA VAL A 82 -8.33 15.81 2.44
C VAL A 82 -7.65 14.91 3.45
N ARG A 83 -8.02 13.62 3.45
CA ARG A 83 -7.35 12.55 4.17
C ARG A 83 -6.45 11.78 3.22
N LEU A 84 -5.14 11.88 3.38
CA LEU A 84 -4.15 11.26 2.52
C LEU A 84 -3.69 9.92 3.12
N HIS A 85 -3.85 8.84 2.37
CA HIS A 85 -3.46 7.48 2.73
C HIS A 85 -2.25 7.04 1.90
N SER A 86 -1.30 6.32 2.50
CA SER A 86 -0.21 5.70 1.75
C SER A 86 -0.74 4.66 0.75
N GLY A 87 -0.11 4.54 -0.40
CA GLY A 87 -0.52 3.62 -1.44
C GLY A 87 -1.94 3.88 -1.92
N ASP A 88 -2.78 2.88 -1.77
CA ASP A 88 -4.23 2.91 -2.06
C ASP A 88 -5.03 2.75 -0.76
N PRO A 89 -6.06 3.59 -0.51
CA PRO A 89 -6.88 3.50 0.70
C PRO A 89 -7.60 2.14 0.88
N ALA A 90 -7.85 1.41 -0.21
CA ALA A 90 -8.58 0.14 -0.19
C ALA A 90 -7.74 -1.04 0.34
N LEU A 91 -6.40 -0.90 0.42
CA LEU A 91 -5.53 -1.95 0.93
C LEU A 91 -4.98 -1.59 2.33
N TYR A 92 -5.51 -2.24 3.36
CA TYR A 92 -5.10 -2.11 4.77
C TYR A 92 -5.14 -0.66 5.30
N GLY A 93 -5.99 0.19 4.70
CA GLY A 93 -6.11 1.61 5.05
C GLY A 93 -6.98 1.91 6.27
N SER A 94 -7.64 0.92 6.87
CA SER A 94 -8.59 1.10 8.01
C SER A 94 -9.60 2.22 7.77
N ILE A 95 -10.09 2.33 6.53
CA ILE A 95 -10.97 3.44 6.14
C ILE A 95 -12.44 3.22 6.48
N VAL A 96 -12.86 1.96 6.61
CA VAL A 96 -14.29 1.62 6.81
C VAL A 96 -14.82 2.17 8.13
N GLU A 97 -14.04 2.06 9.20
CA GLU A 97 -14.38 2.63 10.50
C GLU A 97 -14.42 4.16 10.48
N GLN A 98 -13.44 4.81 9.83
CA GLN A 98 -13.43 6.26 9.67
C GLN A 98 -14.66 6.76 8.89
N ILE A 99 -15.03 6.06 7.80
CA ILE A 99 -16.21 6.36 6.99
C ILE A 99 -17.48 6.22 7.82
N ALA A 100 -17.60 5.14 8.60
CA ALA A 100 -18.76 4.87 9.43
C ALA A 100 -18.97 5.98 10.50
N GLU A 101 -17.88 6.39 11.15
CA GLU A 101 -17.95 7.45 12.17
C GLU A 101 -18.25 8.81 11.54
N LEU A 102 -17.59 9.18 10.43
CA LEU A 102 -17.87 10.44 9.73
C LEU A 102 -19.34 10.51 9.25
N LYS A 103 -19.93 9.39 8.84
CA LYS A 103 -21.33 9.33 8.46
C LYS A 103 -22.27 9.72 9.59
N LYS A 104 -21.95 9.43 10.85
CA LYS A 104 -22.73 9.85 12.03
C LYS A 104 -22.77 11.38 12.18
N HIS A 105 -21.76 12.07 11.66
CA HIS A 105 -21.69 13.54 11.60
C HIS A 105 -22.34 14.12 10.32
N GLY A 106 -23.03 13.31 9.52
CA GLY A 106 -23.66 13.74 8.27
C GLY A 106 -22.63 14.05 7.15
N ILE A 107 -21.41 13.53 7.27
CA ILE A 107 -20.32 13.76 6.31
C ILE A 107 -20.24 12.58 5.34
N THR A 108 -20.20 12.88 4.04
CA THR A 108 -19.96 11.91 2.99
C THR A 108 -18.47 11.78 2.72
N VAL A 109 -17.98 10.55 2.58
CA VAL A 109 -16.60 10.29 2.15
C VAL A 109 -16.62 9.87 0.67
N LYS A 110 -15.73 10.47 -0.11
CA LYS A 110 -15.40 10.04 -1.49
C LYS A 110 -13.96 9.58 -1.53
N ILE A 111 -13.68 8.50 -2.26
CA ILE A 111 -12.35 7.91 -2.34
C ILE A 111 -11.75 8.18 -3.71
N VAL A 112 -10.48 8.55 -3.73
CA VAL A 112 -9.64 8.59 -4.93
C VAL A 112 -8.61 7.48 -4.80
N PRO A 113 -8.62 6.48 -5.69
CA PRO A 113 -7.63 5.41 -5.64
C PRO A 113 -6.21 5.94 -5.81
N GLY A 114 -5.24 5.18 -5.31
CA GLY A 114 -3.82 5.44 -5.49
C GLY A 114 -3.09 4.23 -6.06
N VAL A 115 -1.85 4.42 -6.46
CA VAL A 115 -0.97 3.31 -6.85
C VAL A 115 -0.52 2.61 -5.57
N SER A 116 -0.92 1.36 -5.39
CA SER A 116 -0.46 0.56 -4.26
C SER A 116 1.02 0.19 -4.39
N SER A 117 1.72 0.09 -3.26
CA SER A 117 3.11 -0.38 -3.19
C SER A 117 3.29 -1.79 -3.79
N VAL A 118 2.25 -2.61 -3.85
CA VAL A 118 2.33 -3.91 -4.53
C VAL A 118 2.64 -3.75 -6.01
N PHE A 119 2.02 -2.79 -6.70
CA PHE A 119 2.29 -2.55 -8.11
C PHE A 119 3.61 -1.81 -8.34
N ALA A 120 4.01 -0.93 -7.43
CA ALA A 120 5.34 -0.35 -7.46
C ALA A 120 6.44 -1.41 -7.27
N ALA A 121 6.20 -2.44 -6.45
CA ALA A 121 7.11 -3.57 -6.30
C ALA A 121 7.25 -4.38 -7.59
N ALA A 122 6.16 -4.61 -8.34
CA ALA A 122 6.24 -5.25 -9.66
C ALA A 122 7.05 -4.42 -10.65
N ALA A 123 6.83 -3.10 -10.68
CA ALA A 123 7.60 -2.19 -11.51
C ALA A 123 9.10 -2.21 -11.15
N ALA A 124 9.45 -2.21 -9.86
CA ALA A 124 10.81 -2.31 -9.37
C ALA A 124 11.49 -3.63 -9.80
N LEU A 125 10.73 -4.72 -9.84
CA LEU A 125 11.19 -6.04 -10.32
C LEU A 125 11.17 -6.18 -11.85
N THR A 126 10.65 -5.19 -12.58
CA THR A 126 10.45 -5.24 -14.03
C THR A 126 9.68 -6.51 -14.44
N THR A 127 8.59 -6.80 -13.75
CA THR A 127 7.76 -7.99 -13.95
C THR A 127 6.28 -7.67 -13.89
N GLU A 128 5.46 -8.62 -14.34
CA GLU A 128 4.04 -8.69 -14.01
C GLU A 128 3.80 -9.84 -13.03
N TYR A 129 2.77 -9.73 -12.20
CA TYR A 129 2.45 -10.79 -11.24
C TYR A 129 1.71 -11.98 -11.83
N THR A 130 1.16 -11.82 -13.02
CA THR A 130 0.32 -12.82 -13.69
C THR A 130 0.84 -13.19 -15.08
N PRO A 131 2.15 -13.50 -15.24
CA PRO A 131 2.70 -13.87 -16.54
C PRO A 131 2.13 -15.22 -16.97
N ARG A 132 1.66 -15.26 -18.21
CA ARG A 132 1.01 -16.43 -18.80
C ARG A 132 1.90 -17.68 -18.71
N GLY A 133 1.31 -18.79 -18.27
CA GLY A 133 1.99 -20.07 -18.12
C GLY A 133 2.96 -20.15 -16.92
N VAL A 134 3.07 -19.06 -16.15
CA VAL A 134 3.90 -18.98 -14.93
C VAL A 134 3.01 -18.82 -13.70
N SER A 135 2.12 -17.83 -13.72
CA SER A 135 1.13 -17.58 -12.67
C SER A 135 -0.06 -16.82 -13.27
N GLU A 136 -1.28 -17.25 -12.97
CA GLU A 136 -2.50 -16.59 -13.41
C GLU A 136 -3.22 -15.89 -12.25
N THR A 137 -2.61 -15.90 -11.06
CA THR A 137 -3.25 -15.44 -9.82
C THR A 137 -2.29 -14.63 -8.97
N LEU A 138 -2.77 -13.49 -8.47
CA LEU A 138 -2.11 -12.70 -7.44
C LEU A 138 -2.89 -12.81 -6.13
N ILE A 139 -2.24 -13.24 -5.07
CA ILE A 139 -2.78 -13.27 -3.71
C ILE A 139 -2.11 -12.17 -2.89
N ILE A 140 -2.90 -11.22 -2.39
CA ILE A 140 -2.45 -10.18 -1.47
C ILE A 140 -2.92 -10.56 -0.08
N THR A 141 -1.98 -10.69 0.86
CA THR A 141 -2.29 -11.09 2.24
C THR A 141 -1.32 -10.45 3.24
N ARG A 142 -1.49 -10.78 4.51
CA ARG A 142 -0.61 -10.35 5.60
C ARG A 142 -0.48 -11.44 6.67
N PRO A 143 0.61 -11.48 7.43
CA PRO A 143 0.75 -12.39 8.57
C PRO A 143 -0.17 -12.00 9.73
N ALA A 144 -0.46 -12.96 10.59
CA ALA A 144 -1.03 -12.71 11.91
C ALA A 144 -0.12 -11.78 12.73
N GLY A 145 -0.72 -11.03 13.63
CA GLY A 145 -0.02 -10.04 14.46
C GLY A 145 -1.01 -9.26 15.32
N LYS A 146 -0.64 -8.10 15.81
CA LYS A 146 -1.45 -7.29 16.75
C LYS A 146 -2.89 -7.01 16.28
N THR A 147 -3.11 -6.93 14.98
CA THR A 147 -4.40 -6.55 14.37
C THR A 147 -5.04 -7.68 13.55
N LEU A 148 -4.48 -8.89 13.58
CA LEU A 148 -5.00 -10.08 12.91
C LEU A 148 -4.63 -11.30 13.75
N GLU A 149 -5.59 -11.95 14.34
CA GLU A 149 -5.39 -13.09 15.26
C GLU A 149 -4.86 -14.33 14.53
N LYS A 150 -5.37 -14.61 13.32
CA LYS A 150 -5.01 -15.78 12.51
C LYS A 150 -4.82 -15.39 11.05
N ASP A 151 -3.74 -15.85 10.44
CA ASP A 151 -3.53 -15.78 8.98
C ASP A 151 -3.84 -17.13 8.31
N TYR A 152 -3.89 -17.11 6.99
CA TYR A 152 -4.11 -18.27 6.13
C TYR A 152 -2.95 -18.49 5.16
N ILE A 153 -1.73 -18.15 5.57
CA ILE A 153 -0.53 -18.22 4.70
C ILE A 153 -0.26 -19.65 4.23
N ALA A 154 -0.36 -20.62 5.13
CA ALA A 154 -0.11 -22.02 4.80
C ALA A 154 -1.12 -22.56 3.77
N GLU A 155 -2.40 -22.23 3.94
CA GLU A 155 -3.47 -22.65 3.05
C GLU A 155 -3.37 -21.94 1.70
N LEU A 156 -3.19 -20.63 1.70
CA LEU A 156 -3.10 -19.82 0.48
C LEU A 156 -1.87 -20.17 -0.36
N SER A 157 -0.76 -20.53 0.26
CA SER A 157 0.49 -20.86 -0.43
C SER A 157 0.49 -22.26 -1.10
N GLN A 158 -0.57 -23.03 -0.95
CA GLN A 158 -0.78 -24.28 -1.70
C GLN A 158 -1.21 -24.02 -3.15
N TYR A 159 -1.72 -22.81 -3.46
CA TYR A 159 -2.12 -22.46 -4.82
C TYR A 159 -0.92 -22.00 -5.65
N PRO A 160 -0.90 -22.30 -6.97
CA PRO A 160 0.13 -21.83 -7.88
C PRO A 160 -0.06 -20.34 -8.23
N ALA A 161 0.20 -19.47 -7.25
CA ALA A 161 -0.02 -18.03 -7.32
C ALA A 161 1.25 -17.24 -7.04
N THR A 162 1.28 -16.01 -7.52
CA THR A 162 2.18 -14.98 -6.99
C THR A 162 1.58 -14.44 -5.71
N MET A 163 2.34 -14.40 -4.63
CA MET A 163 1.88 -13.91 -3.33
C MET A 163 2.60 -12.62 -2.93
N ALA A 164 1.86 -11.64 -2.46
CA ALA A 164 2.38 -10.39 -1.92
C ALA A 164 1.97 -10.24 -0.45
N PHE A 165 2.96 -10.07 0.42
CA PHE A 165 2.77 -9.98 1.86
C PHE A 165 2.98 -8.55 2.33
N PHE A 166 1.90 -7.95 2.86
CA PHE A 166 1.90 -6.66 3.54
C PHE A 166 2.15 -6.83 5.04
N LEU A 167 2.60 -5.75 5.71
CA LEU A 167 2.73 -5.68 7.17
C LEU A 167 3.56 -6.83 7.78
N GLY A 168 4.48 -7.40 7.00
CA GLY A 168 5.25 -8.57 7.36
C GLY A 168 6.74 -8.34 7.53
N SER A 169 7.21 -7.09 7.51
CA SER A 169 8.67 -6.81 7.50
C SER A 169 9.42 -7.36 8.72
N GLU A 170 8.79 -7.44 9.88
CA GLU A 170 9.37 -8.03 11.10
C GLU A 170 9.16 -9.54 11.19
N HIS A 171 8.40 -10.14 10.25
CA HIS A 171 7.91 -11.52 10.30
C HIS A 171 8.32 -12.38 9.10
N PHE A 172 9.34 -11.98 8.33
CA PHE A 172 9.74 -12.72 7.12
C PHE A 172 10.10 -14.18 7.43
N SER A 173 10.78 -14.45 8.54
CA SER A 173 11.11 -15.81 8.96
C SER A 173 9.85 -16.64 9.25
N ASP A 174 8.87 -16.06 9.94
CA ASP A 174 7.62 -16.74 10.27
C ASP A 174 6.77 -16.99 9.02
N ILE A 175 6.73 -16.00 8.10
CA ILE A 175 6.03 -16.13 6.82
C ILE A 175 6.64 -17.26 6.01
N THR A 176 7.98 -17.26 5.80
CA THR A 176 8.66 -18.26 4.98
C THR A 176 8.63 -19.66 5.58
N ALA A 177 8.54 -19.77 6.91
CA ALA A 177 8.35 -21.06 7.61
C ALA A 177 6.96 -21.68 7.34
N LYS A 178 5.91 -20.84 7.23
CA LYS A 178 4.52 -21.26 6.98
C LYS A 178 4.24 -21.62 5.53
N LEU A 179 5.05 -21.13 4.57
CA LEU A 179 4.80 -21.34 3.15
C LEU A 179 4.89 -22.83 2.78
N ALA A 180 3.84 -23.35 2.16
CA ALA A 180 3.74 -24.72 1.69
C ALA A 180 4.39 -24.92 0.29
N CYS A 181 4.73 -23.85 -0.41
CA CYS A 181 5.43 -23.94 -1.69
C CYS A 181 6.88 -24.46 -1.52
N PRO A 182 7.53 -24.97 -2.59
CA PRO A 182 8.92 -25.42 -2.56
C PRO A 182 9.88 -24.34 -2.03
N LYS A 183 10.90 -24.75 -1.29
CA LYS A 183 11.86 -23.81 -0.67
C LYS A 183 12.75 -23.06 -1.67
N ASP A 184 12.91 -23.58 -2.87
CA ASP A 184 13.58 -22.94 -4.02
C ASP A 184 12.68 -21.97 -4.81
N THR A 185 11.40 -21.82 -4.41
CA THR A 185 10.51 -20.84 -5.03
C THR A 185 11.11 -19.43 -4.94
N PRO A 186 11.20 -18.70 -6.07
CA PRO A 186 11.73 -17.34 -6.08
C PRO A 186 10.99 -16.41 -5.13
N ALA A 187 11.74 -15.56 -4.45
CA ALA A 187 11.21 -14.58 -3.52
C ALA A 187 12.00 -13.26 -3.62
N ALA A 188 11.31 -12.16 -3.38
CA ALA A 188 11.92 -10.82 -3.34
C ALA A 188 11.39 -10.03 -2.15
N VAL A 189 12.27 -9.29 -1.49
CA VAL A 189 11.88 -8.23 -0.55
C VAL A 189 12.17 -6.89 -1.20
N ILE A 190 11.14 -6.05 -1.30
CA ILE A 190 11.23 -4.71 -1.84
C ILE A 190 10.99 -3.72 -0.70
N PHE A 191 12.06 -3.03 -0.30
CA PHE A 191 12.02 -1.95 0.68
C PHE A 191 11.81 -0.63 -0.03
N HIS A 192 10.90 0.21 0.47
CA HIS A 192 10.62 1.54 -0.03
C HIS A 192 10.41 1.56 -1.56
N ALA A 193 9.53 0.69 -2.08
CA ALA A 193 9.20 0.65 -3.50
C ALA A 193 8.84 2.06 -4.03
N SER A 194 9.51 2.51 -5.08
CA SER A 194 9.45 3.83 -5.72
C SER A 194 10.08 5.01 -4.94
N TRP A 195 10.62 4.81 -3.76
CA TRP A 195 11.36 5.85 -3.04
C TRP A 195 12.79 5.96 -3.55
N PRO A 196 13.49 7.10 -3.33
CA PRO A 196 14.90 7.27 -3.75
C PRO A 196 15.87 6.27 -3.11
N ASP A 197 15.55 5.76 -1.92
CA ASP A 197 16.33 4.77 -1.16
C ASP A 197 15.82 3.34 -1.32
N GLN A 198 15.04 3.06 -2.38
CA GLN A 198 14.53 1.73 -2.71
C GLN A 198 15.64 0.69 -2.71
N LYS A 199 15.37 -0.46 -2.08
CA LYS A 199 16.24 -1.65 -2.14
C LYS A 199 15.46 -2.86 -2.58
N ILE A 200 16.10 -3.69 -3.40
CA ILE A 200 15.55 -4.96 -3.88
C ILE A 200 16.47 -6.08 -3.40
N ILE A 201 15.95 -7.00 -2.64
CA ILE A 201 16.67 -8.21 -2.18
C ILE A 201 16.04 -9.40 -2.90
N LEU A 202 16.85 -10.13 -3.65
CA LEU A 202 16.42 -11.32 -4.38
C LEU A 202 16.90 -12.59 -3.68
N GLY A 203 16.08 -13.61 -3.70
CA GLY A 203 16.38 -14.91 -3.12
C GLY A 203 15.32 -15.94 -3.44
N THR A 204 15.23 -16.91 -2.57
CA THR A 204 14.22 -17.96 -2.55
C THR A 204 13.52 -17.98 -1.20
N VAL A 205 12.45 -18.75 -1.08
CA VAL A 205 11.77 -18.97 0.20
C VAL A 205 12.74 -19.49 1.28
N ALA A 206 13.79 -20.22 0.89
CA ALA A 206 14.78 -20.75 1.82
C ALA A 206 15.66 -19.67 2.47
N ASP A 207 16.02 -18.60 1.73
CA ASP A 207 17.10 -17.67 2.14
C ASP A 207 16.66 -16.20 2.24
N ILE A 208 15.50 -15.83 1.71
CA ILE A 208 15.08 -14.44 1.60
C ILE A 208 14.97 -13.73 2.96
N ALA A 209 14.50 -14.44 3.99
CA ALA A 209 14.36 -13.87 5.34
C ALA A 209 15.73 -13.50 5.95
N GLY A 210 16.73 -14.38 5.79
CA GLY A 210 18.11 -14.12 6.20
C GLY A 210 18.71 -12.93 5.47
N LYS A 211 18.60 -12.93 4.14
CA LYS A 211 19.11 -11.84 3.29
C LYS A 211 18.47 -10.49 3.64
N ALA A 212 17.18 -10.45 3.91
CA ALA A 212 16.48 -9.22 4.31
C ALA A 212 16.97 -8.72 5.69
N LYS A 213 17.20 -9.64 6.63
CA LYS A 213 17.77 -9.33 7.94
C LYS A 213 19.18 -8.76 7.82
N ASP A 214 20.05 -9.39 7.01
CA ASP A 214 21.42 -8.95 6.79
C ASP A 214 21.47 -7.58 6.10
N ALA A 215 20.48 -7.25 5.26
CA ALA A 215 20.29 -5.93 4.67
C ALA A 215 19.68 -4.88 5.62
N GLY A 216 19.39 -5.25 6.86
CA GLY A 216 18.81 -4.36 7.90
C GLY A 216 17.36 -3.96 7.63
N ILE A 217 16.60 -4.74 6.87
CA ILE A 217 15.21 -4.44 6.52
C ILE A 217 14.28 -4.96 7.61
N THR A 218 13.65 -4.04 8.34
CA THR A 218 12.73 -4.35 9.45
C THR A 218 11.35 -3.70 9.32
N ARG A 219 11.16 -2.81 8.35
CA ARG A 219 9.90 -2.06 8.16
C ARG A 219 9.72 -1.64 6.70
N SER A 220 8.54 -1.13 6.37
CA SER A 220 8.21 -0.45 5.09
C SER A 220 8.62 -1.25 3.85
N SER A 221 8.42 -2.57 3.88
CA SER A 221 8.77 -3.47 2.79
C SER A 221 7.67 -4.48 2.49
N LEU A 222 7.72 -5.00 1.27
CA LEU A 222 6.86 -6.08 0.80
C LEU A 222 7.71 -7.32 0.54
N LEU A 223 7.20 -8.48 0.92
CA LEU A 223 7.71 -9.76 0.46
C LEU A 223 6.84 -10.24 -0.70
N ILE A 224 7.46 -10.54 -1.84
CA ILE A 224 6.80 -11.15 -2.99
C ILE A 224 7.36 -12.56 -3.16
N VAL A 225 6.49 -13.54 -3.30
CA VAL A 225 6.86 -14.96 -3.46
C VAL A 225 6.16 -15.52 -4.69
N GLY A 226 6.88 -16.23 -5.53
CA GLY A 226 6.35 -16.92 -6.70
C GLY A 226 7.28 -16.83 -7.91
N LYS A 227 7.03 -17.66 -8.91
CA LYS A 227 7.85 -17.72 -10.13
C LYS A 227 7.91 -16.40 -10.89
N ALA A 228 6.88 -15.55 -10.77
CA ALA A 228 6.83 -14.22 -11.39
C ALA A 228 7.97 -13.29 -10.90
N VAL A 229 8.56 -13.53 -9.73
CA VAL A 229 9.71 -12.76 -9.20
C VAL A 229 10.92 -12.86 -10.12
N SER A 230 11.11 -13.99 -10.79
CA SER A 230 12.23 -14.19 -11.72
C SER A 230 12.07 -13.41 -13.04
N GLY A 231 10.93 -12.78 -13.28
CA GLY A 231 10.67 -11.98 -14.47
C GLY A 231 10.97 -12.78 -15.77
N ILE A 232 11.68 -12.14 -16.70
CA ILE A 232 12.07 -12.73 -17.99
C ILE A 232 12.92 -14.00 -17.82
N ALA A 233 13.67 -14.15 -16.74
CA ALA A 233 14.53 -15.31 -16.50
C ALA A 233 13.75 -16.62 -16.31
N SER A 234 12.46 -16.55 -15.94
CA SER A 234 11.59 -17.73 -15.85
C SER A 234 11.03 -18.19 -17.20
N GLY A 235 11.39 -17.50 -18.28
CA GLY A 235 10.81 -17.69 -19.61
C GLY A 235 9.44 -17.02 -19.74
N TYR A 236 8.88 -17.02 -20.96
CA TYR A 236 7.53 -16.53 -21.21
C TYR A 236 6.82 -17.37 -22.26
N GLN A 237 5.51 -17.46 -22.17
CA GLN A 237 4.67 -17.96 -23.24
C GLN A 237 4.05 -16.78 -23.99
N ARG A 238 4.19 -16.78 -25.33
CA ARG A 238 3.61 -15.71 -26.14
C ARG A 238 2.09 -15.65 -25.94
N SER A 239 1.59 -14.46 -25.66
CA SER A 239 0.16 -14.25 -25.53
C SER A 239 -0.55 -14.44 -26.87
N HIS A 240 -1.77 -15.01 -26.86
CA HIS A 240 -2.64 -15.02 -28.04
C HIS A 240 -3.03 -13.62 -28.52
N LEU A 241 -2.82 -12.58 -27.72
CA LEU A 241 -3.02 -11.19 -28.15
C LEU A 241 -2.04 -10.76 -29.25
N TYR A 242 -0.91 -11.49 -29.41
CA TYR A 242 0.16 -11.18 -30.37
C TYR A 242 0.36 -12.32 -31.40
N SER A 243 -0.59 -13.23 -31.49
CA SER A 243 -0.58 -14.36 -32.45
C SER A 243 -1.54 -14.11 -33.61
#